data_6368bfb2c5b32a92bf027844417ed701
#
_entry.id   6368bfb2c5b32a92bf027844417ed701
#
_cell.length_a   1.000
_cell.length_b   1.000
_cell.length_c   1.000
_cell.angle_alpha   90.00
_cell.angle_beta   90.00
_cell.angle_gamma   90.00
#
_symmetry.space_group_name_H-M   'P 1'
#
loop_
_entity.id
_entity.type
_entity.pdbx_description
1 polymer ?
#
loop_
_entity_poly.entity_id
_entity_poly.type
_entity_poly.pdbx_seq_one_letter_code
_entity_poly.pdbx_strand_id
1 'polypeptide(L)'
;MTDAKKLSIVLVVAVSLRLCLGSQPATAQANPTVGGSGSITSYPGRWDLAIKTPTQERASWIELSENKGRLGGLLIGLWGHATPTEIQIKDGEIEFAVPKGEGFPEGTLFHGKLAGGELVGTVTTVNGASWQWAGRRAPSLARKGAPRWGEPIPLFGGKDLTGWTFTDPTQAGIWGVEDGTLIKHGRGSEIVTTSRFQDFKLHIEFNCGPMANSGVYLRGRYEVQIETNATQESPNRRMGAVYGFIAPEPAVPRTPDVWQSYDITLVGRTVTVVHNGQTVIDRQEVPGITGGAIDSNEGSPGPIYLQGTEDGRVAFRNIVITPAQ
;
A
#
# COMPACT_ATOMS: atom_id res chain seq x y z
N MET A 1 -47.67 -25.05 -37.08
CA MET A 1 -48.46 -26.21 -36.61
C MET A 1 -48.03 -26.43 -35.16
N THR A 2 -48.86 -25.88 -34.32
CA THR A 2 -49.66 -26.48 -33.24
C THR A 2 -48.82 -26.99 -32.07
N ASP A 3 -48.87 -26.25 -31.01
CA ASP A 3 -49.75 -26.24 -29.84
C ASP A 3 -49.37 -27.26 -28.76
N ALA A 4 -49.15 -26.83 -27.56
CA ALA A 4 -50.02 -27.10 -26.43
C ALA A 4 -49.48 -26.59 -25.08
N LYS A 5 -50.29 -25.74 -24.50
CA LYS A 5 -50.24 -25.27 -23.10
C LYS A 5 -50.49 -26.43 -22.13
N LYS A 6 -49.80 -26.44 -20.97
CA LYS A 6 -50.35 -27.10 -19.77
C LYS A 6 -50.29 -26.16 -18.57
N LEU A 7 -51.43 -25.77 -18.14
CA LEU A 7 -51.79 -25.04 -16.96
C LEU A 7 -51.85 -26.03 -15.78
N SER A 8 -51.15 -25.78 -14.70
CA SER A 8 -51.31 -26.52 -13.43
C SER A 8 -51.75 -25.56 -12.35
N ILE A 9 -52.95 -25.79 -11.88
CA ILE A 9 -53.61 -25.13 -10.76
C ILE A 9 -53.04 -25.74 -9.46
N VAL A 10 -52.55 -24.88 -8.54
CA VAL A 10 -52.22 -25.29 -7.18
C VAL A 10 -53.23 -24.67 -6.23
N LEU A 11 -53.90 -25.55 -5.51
CA LEU A 11 -54.92 -25.30 -4.50
C LEU A 11 -54.34 -24.68 -3.24
N VAL A 12 -54.88 -23.52 -2.84
CA VAL A 12 -54.55 -22.85 -1.58
C VAL A 12 -55.46 -23.39 -0.47
N VAL A 13 -54.88 -24.05 0.53
CA VAL A 13 -55.56 -24.40 1.78
C VAL A 13 -55.24 -23.34 2.82
N ALA A 14 -56.22 -22.58 3.19
CA ALA A 14 -56.13 -21.62 4.30
C ALA A 14 -56.32 -22.33 5.63
N VAL A 15 -55.31 -22.32 6.49
CA VAL A 15 -55.41 -22.72 7.88
C VAL A 15 -55.39 -21.47 8.75
N SER A 16 -56.52 -21.18 9.36
CA SER A 16 -56.68 -20.08 10.32
C SER A 16 -56.15 -20.49 11.71
N LEU A 17 -55.03 -19.90 12.13
CA LEU A 17 -54.57 -20.05 13.51
C LEU A 17 -54.79 -18.74 14.28
N ARG A 18 -55.67 -18.77 15.28
CA ARG A 18 -55.84 -17.68 16.23
C ARG A 18 -54.66 -17.65 17.20
N LEU A 19 -53.90 -16.56 17.25
CA LEU A 19 -52.90 -16.29 18.26
C LEU A 19 -53.44 -15.24 19.26
N CYS A 20 -53.31 -15.60 20.51
CA CYS A 20 -53.58 -14.71 21.64
C CYS A 20 -52.57 -13.58 21.70
N LEU A 21 -53.10 -12.36 21.81
CA LEU A 21 -52.32 -11.14 22.06
C LEU A 21 -51.79 -11.18 23.53
N GLY A 22 -50.51 -11.44 23.66
CA GLY A 22 -49.75 -11.11 24.87
C GLY A 22 -49.02 -9.80 24.66
N SER A 23 -49.42 -8.77 25.40
CA SER A 23 -48.74 -7.48 25.43
C SER A 23 -47.37 -7.59 26.09
N GLN A 24 -46.29 -7.47 25.34
CA GLN A 24 -44.95 -7.26 25.90
C GLN A 24 -44.67 -5.75 26.05
N PRO A 25 -43.94 -5.33 27.09
CA PRO A 25 -43.59 -3.93 27.26
C PRO A 25 -42.52 -3.52 26.20
N ALA A 26 -42.74 -2.34 25.61
CA ALA A 26 -41.79 -1.72 24.70
C ALA A 26 -40.45 -1.47 25.40
N THR A 27 -39.43 -2.22 25.02
CA THR A 27 -38.03 -1.84 25.30
C THR A 27 -37.71 -0.60 24.47
N ALA A 28 -37.46 0.50 25.13
CA ALA A 28 -36.95 1.72 24.52
C ALA A 28 -35.62 1.37 23.84
N GLN A 29 -35.60 1.40 22.51
CA GLN A 29 -34.36 1.45 21.74
C GLN A 29 -33.67 2.76 22.09
N ALA A 30 -32.53 2.67 22.77
CA ALA A 30 -31.62 3.78 22.91
C ALA A 30 -31.17 4.19 21.51
N ASN A 31 -31.58 5.39 21.07
CA ASN A 31 -30.98 6.04 19.91
C ASN A 31 -29.48 6.09 20.13
N PRO A 32 -28.64 5.68 19.15
CA PRO A 32 -27.22 5.94 19.23
C PRO A 32 -27.05 7.45 19.32
N THR A 33 -26.51 7.93 20.40
CA THR A 33 -26.07 9.31 20.57
C THR A 33 -25.12 9.60 19.40
N VAL A 34 -25.55 10.46 18.51
CA VAL A 34 -24.70 11.05 17.45
C VAL A 34 -23.51 11.68 18.15
N GLY A 35 -22.33 11.05 17.95
CA GLY A 35 -21.09 11.42 18.61
C GLY A 35 -20.75 12.88 18.36
N GLY A 36 -20.29 13.52 19.42
CA GLY A 36 -19.87 14.89 19.45
C GLY A 36 -18.85 15.22 18.35
N SER A 37 -18.90 16.45 17.86
CA SER A 37 -17.91 17.06 16.99
C SER A 37 -16.51 16.84 17.57
N GLY A 38 -15.66 16.07 16.86
CA GLY A 38 -14.30 15.80 17.29
C GLY A 38 -13.57 17.13 17.53
N SER A 39 -13.00 17.28 18.73
CA SER A 39 -12.11 18.41 19.01
C SER A 39 -10.93 18.36 18.04
N ILE A 40 -10.39 19.51 17.63
CA ILE A 40 -9.19 19.61 16.78
C ILE A 40 -8.01 18.77 17.34
N THR A 41 -7.95 18.62 18.64
CA THR A 41 -6.92 17.82 19.36
C THR A 41 -7.01 16.32 19.11
N SER A 42 -8.09 15.83 18.54
CA SER A 42 -8.28 14.41 18.23
C SER A 42 -7.69 13.98 16.88
N TYR A 43 -7.33 14.94 16.02
CA TYR A 43 -6.81 14.67 14.67
C TYR A 43 -5.29 14.44 14.59
N PRO A 44 -4.41 15.14 15.36
CA PRO A 44 -2.97 15.03 15.17
C PRO A 44 -2.44 13.61 15.27
N GLY A 45 -1.42 13.33 14.46
CA GLY A 45 -0.75 12.04 14.29
C GLY A 45 -0.97 11.45 12.91
N ARG A 46 -0.33 10.30 12.66
CA ARG A 46 -0.39 9.65 11.35
C ARG A 46 -1.60 8.72 11.25
N TRP A 47 -2.24 8.77 10.09
CA TRP A 47 -3.38 7.97 9.70
C TRP A 47 -3.07 7.21 8.42
N ASP A 48 -3.11 5.89 8.47
CA ASP A 48 -3.00 5.03 7.31
C ASP A 48 -4.36 5.00 6.60
N LEU A 49 -4.38 5.34 5.30
CA LEU A 49 -5.61 5.52 4.53
C LEU A 49 -5.82 4.37 3.56
N ALA A 50 -7.04 3.89 3.49
CA ALA A 50 -7.53 2.97 2.47
C ALA A 50 -8.60 3.67 1.62
N ILE A 51 -8.38 3.78 0.31
CA ILE A 51 -9.24 4.51 -0.63
C ILE A 51 -9.86 3.51 -1.59
N LYS A 52 -11.18 3.36 -1.56
CA LYS A 52 -11.93 2.41 -2.38
C LYS A 52 -12.25 3.02 -3.74
N THR A 53 -11.36 2.84 -4.70
CA THR A 53 -11.64 3.19 -6.10
C THR A 53 -12.54 2.13 -6.76
N PRO A 54 -13.11 2.39 -7.95
CA PRO A 54 -13.97 1.42 -8.64
C PRO A 54 -13.28 0.10 -8.98
N THR A 55 -11.98 0.08 -9.14
CA THR A 55 -11.22 -1.09 -9.60
C THR A 55 -10.46 -1.78 -8.47
N GLN A 56 -10.07 -1.07 -7.44
CA GLN A 56 -9.26 -1.62 -6.34
C GLN A 56 -9.20 -0.68 -5.13
N GLU A 57 -8.78 -1.20 -4.00
CA GLU A 57 -8.37 -0.39 -2.87
C GLU A 57 -6.97 0.18 -3.11
N ARG A 58 -6.76 1.45 -2.81
CA ARG A 58 -5.48 2.14 -2.90
C ARG A 58 -5.00 2.56 -1.52
N ALA A 59 -3.72 2.38 -1.31
CA ALA A 59 -3.05 2.78 -0.09
C ALA A 59 -2.59 4.23 -0.14
N SER A 60 -2.70 4.92 0.99
CA SER A 60 -2.17 6.27 1.21
C SER A 60 -1.96 6.46 2.72
N TRP A 61 -1.46 7.58 3.15
CA TRP A 61 -1.50 8.03 4.54
C TRP A 61 -1.44 9.55 4.63
N ILE A 62 -1.89 10.07 5.75
CA ILE A 62 -1.75 11.48 6.09
C ILE A 62 -1.21 11.61 7.51
N GLU A 63 -0.22 12.47 7.70
CA GLU A 63 0.22 12.90 9.02
C GLU A 63 -0.35 14.28 9.30
N LEU A 64 -1.13 14.38 10.34
CA LEU A 64 -1.77 15.62 10.79
C LEU A 64 -0.99 16.18 11.97
N SER A 65 -0.58 17.42 11.87
CA SER A 65 0.11 18.17 12.92
C SER A 65 -0.68 19.43 13.30
N GLU A 66 -0.69 19.76 14.57
CA GLU A 66 -1.32 20.99 15.07
C GLU A 66 -0.25 22.01 15.43
N ASN A 67 -0.40 23.22 14.92
CA ASN A 67 0.48 24.34 15.26
C ASN A 67 -0.37 25.61 15.47
N LYS A 68 -0.40 26.13 16.69
CA LYS A 68 -1.11 27.35 17.08
C LYS A 68 -2.60 27.35 16.68
N GLY A 69 -3.27 26.21 16.89
CA GLY A 69 -4.71 26.07 16.61
C GLY A 69 -5.04 25.82 15.13
N ARG A 70 -4.02 25.57 14.27
CA ARG A 70 -4.20 25.20 12.87
C ARG A 70 -3.69 23.79 12.63
N LEU A 71 -4.39 23.01 11.83
CA LEU A 71 -3.90 21.73 11.34
C LEU A 71 -3.14 21.92 10.03
N GLY A 72 -1.97 21.27 9.97
CA GLY A 72 -1.25 21.02 8.73
C GLY A 72 -1.26 19.51 8.44
N GLY A 73 -1.14 19.14 7.18
CA GLY A 73 -1.06 17.77 6.74
C GLY A 73 0.19 17.51 5.91
N LEU A 74 0.70 16.28 6.01
CA LEU A 74 1.67 15.72 5.09
C LEU A 74 1.02 14.48 4.49
N LEU A 75 0.64 14.54 3.20
CA LEU A 75 -0.08 13.47 2.49
C LEU A 75 0.86 12.71 1.57
N ILE A 76 0.80 11.38 1.58
CA ILE A 76 1.37 10.56 0.51
C ILE A 76 0.30 10.35 -0.57
N GLY A 77 0.66 10.58 -1.83
CA GLY A 77 -0.18 10.26 -2.97
C GLY A 77 -0.18 8.78 -3.34
N LEU A 78 -0.87 8.44 -4.43
CA LEU A 78 -0.92 7.04 -4.91
C LEU A 78 0.41 6.56 -5.48
N TRP A 79 1.21 7.48 -6.05
CA TRP A 79 2.46 7.16 -6.74
C TRP A 79 3.63 8.08 -6.33
N GLY A 80 3.34 9.12 -5.58
CA GLY A 80 4.29 10.17 -5.29
C GLY A 80 5.04 9.94 -3.99
N HIS A 81 5.42 11.06 -3.42
CA HIS A 81 6.07 11.19 -2.13
C HIS A 81 5.17 11.98 -1.19
N ALA A 82 5.56 12.05 0.08
CA ALA A 82 4.81 12.86 1.04
C ALA A 82 4.92 14.36 0.73
N THR A 83 3.78 14.99 0.54
CA THR A 83 3.67 16.40 0.15
C THR A 83 2.82 17.17 1.16
N PRO A 84 3.22 18.37 1.58
CA PRO A 84 2.42 19.22 2.46
C PRO A 84 1.05 19.53 1.83
N THR A 85 0.01 19.45 2.64
CA THR A 85 -1.35 19.84 2.25
C THR A 85 -2.00 20.69 3.33
N GLU A 86 -2.84 21.63 2.92
CA GLU A 86 -3.62 22.45 3.85
C GLU A 86 -4.83 21.67 4.35
N ILE A 87 -5.07 21.76 5.65
CA ILE A 87 -6.17 21.09 6.32
C ILE A 87 -7.17 22.14 6.79
N GLN A 88 -8.42 21.95 6.42
CA GLN A 88 -9.54 22.74 6.94
C GLN A 88 -10.39 21.88 7.86
N ILE A 89 -10.86 22.46 8.96
CA ILE A 89 -11.89 21.85 9.80
C ILE A 89 -13.08 22.80 9.81
N LYS A 90 -14.22 22.27 9.40
CA LYS A 90 -15.48 22.98 9.44
C LYS A 90 -16.56 22.06 10.01
N ASP A 91 -17.27 22.53 11.01
CA ASP A 91 -18.37 21.80 11.66
C ASP A 91 -17.98 20.38 12.16
N GLY A 92 -16.71 20.21 12.57
CA GLY A 92 -16.17 18.93 13.03
C GLY A 92 -15.79 17.96 11.91
N GLU A 93 -15.84 18.38 10.66
CA GLU A 93 -15.38 17.64 9.50
C GLU A 93 -14.02 18.16 9.02
N ILE A 94 -13.19 17.26 8.52
CA ILE A 94 -11.87 17.56 7.95
C ILE A 94 -11.98 17.60 6.43
N GLU A 95 -11.38 18.63 5.83
CA GLU A 95 -11.24 18.73 4.38
C GLU A 95 -9.78 19.00 4.02
N PHE A 96 -9.29 18.34 2.97
CA PHE A 96 -7.99 18.64 2.39
C PHE A 96 -7.93 18.31 0.89
N ALA A 97 -7.18 19.13 0.16
CA ALA A 97 -6.91 18.94 -1.24
C ALA A 97 -5.69 18.03 -1.44
N VAL A 98 -5.71 17.23 -2.50
CA VAL A 98 -4.53 16.47 -2.92
C VAL A 98 -3.58 17.41 -3.68
N PRO A 99 -2.31 17.50 -3.28
CA PRO A 99 -1.30 18.25 -4.02
C PRO A 99 -1.13 17.74 -5.46
N LYS A 100 -0.76 18.62 -6.36
CA LYS A 100 -0.55 18.27 -7.76
C LYS A 100 0.58 17.24 -7.91
N GLY A 101 0.39 16.25 -8.77
CA GLY A 101 1.40 15.25 -9.11
C GLY A 101 1.41 14.01 -8.21
N GLU A 102 0.46 13.89 -7.28
CA GLU A 102 0.42 12.79 -6.30
C GLU A 102 -0.43 11.57 -6.76
N GLY A 103 -0.65 11.40 -8.07
CA GLY A 103 -1.37 10.25 -8.64
C GLY A 103 -2.89 10.33 -8.54
N PHE A 104 -3.43 11.39 -7.98
CA PHE A 104 -4.84 11.74 -8.05
C PHE A 104 -5.09 12.79 -9.16
N PRO A 105 -6.29 12.84 -9.74
CA PRO A 105 -6.68 13.95 -10.61
C PRO A 105 -6.51 15.30 -9.89
N GLU A 106 -6.02 16.31 -10.59
CA GLU A 106 -5.88 17.67 -10.04
C GLU A 106 -7.25 18.17 -9.53
N GLY A 107 -7.28 18.79 -8.36
CA GLY A 107 -8.50 19.24 -7.70
C GLY A 107 -9.29 18.16 -6.96
N THR A 108 -8.69 17.01 -6.72
CA THR A 108 -9.27 15.98 -5.84
C THR A 108 -9.33 16.47 -4.40
N LEU A 109 -10.49 16.33 -3.77
CA LEU A 109 -10.74 16.74 -2.39
C LEU A 109 -11.10 15.52 -1.53
N PHE A 110 -10.53 15.48 -0.33
CA PHE A 110 -10.92 14.57 0.74
C PHE A 110 -11.83 15.30 1.72
N HIS A 111 -13.01 14.75 1.96
CA HIS A 111 -13.90 15.13 3.03
C HIS A 111 -14.05 13.98 4.00
N GLY A 112 -14.08 14.25 5.28
CA GLY A 112 -14.26 13.18 6.27
C GLY A 112 -14.45 13.70 7.67
N LYS A 113 -14.69 12.76 8.58
CA LYS A 113 -14.85 13.02 10.00
C LYS A 113 -14.28 11.89 10.84
N LEU A 114 -14.00 12.20 12.07
CA LEU A 114 -13.65 11.18 13.06
C LEU A 114 -14.92 10.49 13.56
N ALA A 115 -15.01 9.18 13.36
CA ALA A 115 -16.13 8.37 13.77
C ALA A 115 -15.61 7.04 14.35
N GLY A 116 -15.95 6.71 15.60
CA GLY A 116 -15.53 5.47 16.24
C GLY A 116 -14.00 5.29 16.39
N GLY A 117 -13.23 6.40 16.37
CA GLY A 117 -11.76 6.35 16.44
C GLY A 117 -11.07 6.20 15.08
N GLU A 118 -11.81 6.12 13.99
CA GLU A 118 -11.32 6.10 12.61
C GLU A 118 -11.71 7.39 11.88
N LEU A 119 -10.92 7.82 10.91
CA LEU A 119 -11.32 8.81 9.92
C LEU A 119 -12.13 8.09 8.84
N VAL A 120 -13.27 8.62 8.48
CA VAL A 120 -14.10 8.09 7.40
C VAL A 120 -14.64 9.22 6.54
N GLY A 121 -14.73 8.98 5.24
CA GLY A 121 -15.21 10.04 4.37
C GLY A 121 -15.25 9.69 2.90
N THR A 122 -15.28 10.73 2.09
CA THR A 122 -15.43 10.66 0.63
C THR A 122 -14.32 11.44 -0.05
N VAL A 123 -13.73 10.86 -1.07
CA VAL A 123 -12.85 11.53 -2.03
C VAL A 123 -13.71 11.98 -3.20
N THR A 124 -13.63 13.24 -3.59
CA THR A 124 -14.34 13.77 -4.76
C THR A 124 -13.36 14.36 -5.75
N THR A 125 -13.41 13.92 -7.01
CA THR A 125 -12.62 14.46 -8.10
C THR A 125 -13.36 15.58 -8.83
N VAL A 126 -12.65 16.42 -9.57
CA VAL A 126 -13.25 17.51 -10.36
C VAL A 126 -14.25 17.03 -11.41
N ASN A 127 -14.13 15.79 -11.89
CA ASN A 127 -15.08 15.19 -12.84
C ASN A 127 -16.33 14.62 -12.14
N GLY A 128 -16.48 14.83 -10.82
CA GLY A 128 -17.62 14.36 -10.03
C GLY A 128 -17.54 12.88 -9.63
N ALA A 129 -16.46 12.17 -9.93
CA ALA A 129 -16.26 10.82 -9.37
C ALA A 129 -16.06 10.90 -7.86
N SER A 130 -16.68 9.98 -7.14
CA SER A 130 -16.65 9.97 -5.67
C SER A 130 -16.38 8.56 -5.17
N TRP A 131 -15.43 8.45 -4.22
CA TRP A 131 -15.01 7.17 -3.63
C TRP A 131 -15.01 7.27 -2.11
N GLN A 132 -15.24 6.16 -1.44
CA GLN A 132 -15.12 6.09 0.01
C GLN A 132 -13.65 5.93 0.42
N TRP A 133 -13.28 6.52 1.56
CA TRP A 133 -12.01 6.27 2.21
C TRP A 133 -12.18 6.09 3.71
N ALA A 134 -11.25 5.35 4.30
CA ALA A 134 -11.13 5.21 5.74
C ALA A 134 -9.67 5.40 6.15
N GLY A 135 -9.45 5.99 7.32
CA GLY A 135 -8.14 6.19 7.91
C GLY A 135 -8.09 5.61 9.31
N ARG A 136 -7.09 4.78 9.56
CA ARG A 136 -6.79 4.22 10.88
C ARG A 136 -5.53 4.82 11.43
N ARG A 137 -5.44 4.93 12.76
CA ARG A 137 -4.20 5.34 13.39
C ARG A 137 -3.07 4.39 12.98
N ALA A 138 -1.97 4.99 12.47
CA ALA A 138 -0.80 4.20 12.12
C ALA A 138 -0.27 3.45 13.35
N PRO A 139 0.03 2.16 13.23
CA PRO A 139 0.50 1.36 14.35
C PRO A 139 1.92 1.76 14.74
N SER A 140 2.25 1.59 16.01
CA SER A 140 3.66 1.54 16.42
C SER A 140 4.25 0.21 15.97
N LEU A 141 5.32 0.25 15.19
CA LEU A 141 6.04 -0.94 14.72
C LEU A 141 7.37 -1.14 15.47
N ALA A 142 7.58 -0.39 16.56
CA ALA A 142 8.78 -0.52 17.37
C ALA A 142 8.87 -1.93 17.97
N ARG A 143 9.94 -2.65 17.64
CA ARG A 143 10.22 -3.96 18.21
C ARG A 143 10.88 -3.82 19.59
N LYS A 144 10.48 -4.65 20.53
CA LYS A 144 11.18 -4.78 21.82
C LYS A 144 12.37 -5.74 21.67
N GLY A 145 13.57 -5.20 21.73
CA GLY A 145 14.82 -5.96 21.65
C GLY A 145 15.29 -6.29 20.23
N ALA A 146 16.51 -6.82 20.12
CA ALA A 146 17.09 -7.22 18.84
C ALA A 146 16.36 -8.45 18.26
N PRO A 147 16.15 -8.52 16.94
CA PRO A 147 15.56 -9.69 16.30
C PRO A 147 16.48 -10.92 16.41
N ARG A 148 15.87 -12.08 16.63
CA ARG A 148 16.55 -13.37 16.44
C ARG A 148 16.28 -13.79 15.00
N TRP A 149 17.33 -13.97 14.23
CA TRP A 149 17.23 -14.34 12.83
C TRP A 149 17.01 -15.84 12.69
N GLY A 150 16.10 -16.22 11.80
CA GLY A 150 15.87 -17.61 11.40
C GLY A 150 16.87 -18.09 10.34
N GLU A 151 16.54 -19.20 9.71
CA GLU A 151 17.33 -19.71 8.58
C GLU A 151 17.03 -18.93 7.30
N PRO A 152 18.04 -18.75 6.41
CA PRO A 152 17.84 -18.18 5.09
C PRO A 152 16.91 -19.05 4.24
N ILE A 153 15.96 -18.43 3.56
CA ILE A 153 14.95 -19.05 2.70
C ILE A 153 15.13 -18.50 1.28
N PRO A 154 15.47 -19.34 0.28
CA PRO A 154 15.43 -18.91 -1.12
C PRO A 154 14.00 -18.61 -1.54
N LEU A 155 13.76 -17.39 -2.04
CA LEU A 155 12.45 -16.98 -2.58
C LEU A 155 12.31 -17.28 -4.06
N PHE A 156 13.43 -17.51 -4.77
CA PHE A 156 13.45 -17.84 -6.18
C PHE A 156 14.46 -18.96 -6.45
N GLY A 157 13.96 -20.04 -7.04
CA GLY A 157 14.76 -21.27 -7.32
C GLY A 157 15.40 -21.29 -8.69
N GLY A 158 15.23 -20.27 -9.52
CA GLY A 158 15.81 -20.19 -10.86
C GLY A 158 15.14 -21.07 -11.92
N LYS A 159 14.01 -21.73 -11.62
CA LYS A 159 13.36 -22.68 -12.53
C LYS A 159 11.98 -22.22 -13.01
N ASP A 160 11.17 -21.69 -12.11
CA ASP A 160 9.80 -21.31 -12.34
C ASP A 160 9.37 -20.22 -11.35
N LEU A 161 8.08 -19.82 -11.42
CA LEU A 161 7.49 -18.79 -10.56
C LEU A 161 6.87 -19.38 -9.28
N THR A 162 7.23 -20.60 -8.87
CA THR A 162 6.75 -21.19 -7.62
C THR A 162 7.06 -20.27 -6.43
N GLY A 163 6.06 -19.97 -5.61
CA GLY A 163 6.18 -19.03 -4.49
C GLY A 163 5.91 -17.57 -4.86
N TRP A 164 5.57 -17.29 -6.12
CA TRP A 164 5.22 -15.95 -6.62
C TRP A 164 3.82 -15.92 -7.22
N THR A 165 3.19 -14.75 -7.19
CA THR A 165 1.91 -14.48 -7.82
C THR A 165 1.88 -13.03 -8.35
N PHE A 166 0.89 -12.70 -9.17
CA PHE A 166 0.77 -11.38 -9.78
C PHE A 166 -0.19 -10.50 -8.98
N THR A 167 0.04 -9.19 -8.97
CA THR A 167 -0.90 -8.23 -8.38
C THR A 167 -2.18 -8.15 -9.20
N ASP A 168 -2.09 -8.36 -10.53
CA ASP A 168 -3.23 -8.56 -11.43
C ASP A 168 -3.07 -9.91 -12.16
N PRO A 169 -3.80 -10.96 -11.75
CA PRO A 169 -3.68 -12.28 -12.36
C PRO A 169 -4.04 -12.33 -13.85
N THR A 170 -4.80 -11.35 -14.37
CA THR A 170 -5.17 -11.31 -15.80
C THR A 170 -3.98 -10.95 -16.69
N GLN A 171 -2.90 -10.43 -16.11
CA GLN A 171 -1.68 -10.04 -16.78
C GLN A 171 -0.51 -11.00 -16.53
N ALA A 172 -0.81 -12.24 -16.14
CA ALA A 172 0.18 -13.31 -16.06
C ALA A 172 0.85 -13.52 -17.43
N GLY A 173 2.15 -13.80 -17.41
CA GLY A 173 2.90 -14.10 -18.64
C GLY A 173 3.86 -12.99 -19.10
N ILE A 174 3.81 -11.82 -18.47
CA ILE A 174 4.85 -10.80 -18.69
C ILE A 174 6.09 -11.01 -17.79
N TRP A 175 5.96 -11.85 -16.78
CA TRP A 175 7.08 -12.34 -16.00
C TRP A 175 7.40 -13.78 -16.40
N GLY A 176 8.67 -14.08 -16.55
CA GLY A 176 9.15 -15.41 -16.92
C GLY A 176 10.46 -15.73 -16.23
N VAL A 177 10.98 -16.93 -16.55
CA VAL A 177 12.29 -17.37 -16.10
C VAL A 177 13.13 -17.69 -17.33
N GLU A 178 14.29 -17.02 -17.45
CA GLU A 178 15.26 -17.22 -18.51
C GLU A 178 16.65 -17.38 -17.88
N ASP A 179 17.36 -18.42 -18.25
CA ASP A 179 18.73 -18.72 -17.78
C ASP A 179 18.90 -18.60 -16.25
N GLY A 180 17.92 -19.12 -15.49
CA GLY A 180 17.94 -19.05 -14.03
C GLY A 180 17.61 -17.69 -13.44
N THR A 181 17.08 -16.78 -14.24
CA THR A 181 16.80 -15.39 -13.88
C THR A 181 15.30 -15.12 -13.99
N LEU A 182 14.73 -14.49 -12.97
CA LEU A 182 13.37 -13.94 -13.01
C LEU A 182 13.41 -12.66 -13.81
N ILE A 183 12.68 -12.61 -14.91
CA ILE A 183 12.72 -11.49 -15.85
C ILE A 183 11.32 -10.97 -16.15
N LYS A 184 11.19 -9.67 -16.31
CA LYS A 184 9.96 -9.03 -16.79
C LYS A 184 10.09 -8.57 -18.23
N HIS A 185 9.07 -8.89 -19.03
CA HIS A 185 8.92 -8.50 -20.42
C HIS A 185 7.73 -7.55 -20.59
N GLY A 186 7.99 -6.31 -20.98
CA GLY A 186 6.94 -5.36 -21.31
C GLY A 186 6.14 -4.81 -20.13
N ARG A 187 5.03 -4.14 -20.44
CA ARG A 187 4.13 -3.51 -19.45
C ARG A 187 3.21 -4.55 -18.82
N GLY A 188 2.82 -4.33 -17.59
CA GLY A 188 1.80 -5.13 -16.93
C GLY A 188 1.99 -5.24 -15.42
N SER A 189 1.35 -6.28 -14.85
CA SER A 189 1.28 -6.51 -13.41
C SER A 189 2.66 -6.71 -12.78
N GLU A 190 2.75 -6.34 -11.53
CA GLU A 190 3.87 -6.62 -10.65
C GLU A 190 3.79 -8.03 -10.08
N ILE A 191 4.91 -8.53 -9.55
CA ILE A 191 4.99 -9.85 -8.94
C ILE A 191 5.26 -9.76 -7.45
N VAL A 192 4.57 -10.60 -6.66
CA VAL A 192 4.70 -10.64 -5.21
C VAL A 192 4.89 -12.05 -4.71
N THR A 193 5.61 -12.22 -3.60
CA THR A 193 5.70 -13.53 -2.95
C THR A 193 4.36 -13.95 -2.36
N THR A 194 4.03 -15.23 -2.43
CA THR A 194 2.86 -15.80 -1.72
C THR A 194 3.08 -15.82 -0.21
N SER A 195 4.31 -15.97 0.24
CA SER A 195 4.71 -15.85 1.64
C SER A 195 4.76 -14.40 2.09
N ARG A 196 4.48 -14.16 3.37
CA ARG A 196 4.47 -12.83 3.99
C ARG A 196 5.45 -12.79 5.15
N PHE A 197 6.11 -11.64 5.32
CA PHE A 197 7.19 -11.43 6.29
C PHE A 197 6.95 -10.15 7.10
N GLN A 198 7.42 -10.12 8.35
CA GLN A 198 7.33 -8.93 9.21
C GLN A 198 8.68 -8.21 9.27
N ASP A 199 9.63 -8.76 10.01
CA ASP A 199 11.00 -8.28 10.08
C ASP A 199 11.92 -9.29 9.39
N PHE A 200 12.87 -8.83 8.61
CA PHE A 200 13.73 -9.72 7.82
C PHE A 200 15.03 -9.06 7.37
N LYS A 201 15.96 -9.91 6.94
CA LYS A 201 17.04 -9.54 6.02
C LYS A 201 16.70 -10.09 4.64
N LEU A 202 16.96 -9.31 3.60
CA LEU A 202 16.73 -9.69 2.20
C LEU A 202 18.01 -9.46 1.42
N HIS A 203 18.52 -10.50 0.77
CA HIS A 203 19.50 -10.39 -0.29
C HIS A 203 18.79 -10.52 -1.64
N ILE A 204 19.10 -9.64 -2.58
CA ILE A 204 18.57 -9.70 -3.94
C ILE A 204 19.57 -9.13 -4.94
N GLU A 205 19.84 -9.88 -6.01
CA GLU A 205 20.58 -9.36 -7.15
C GLU A 205 19.63 -8.93 -8.26
N PHE A 206 19.94 -7.81 -8.89
CA PHE A 206 19.15 -7.26 -9.97
C PHE A 206 20.03 -6.73 -11.11
N ASN A 207 19.47 -6.76 -12.32
CA ASN A 207 20.04 -6.17 -13.51
C ASN A 207 18.94 -5.41 -14.23
N CYS A 208 19.15 -4.13 -14.46
CA CYS A 208 18.19 -3.27 -15.15
C CYS A 208 18.85 -2.67 -16.40
N GLY A 209 18.10 -2.68 -17.49
CA GLY A 209 18.52 -2.05 -18.76
C GLY A 209 18.50 -0.54 -18.67
N PRO A 210 18.95 0.16 -19.71
CA PRO A 210 18.80 1.61 -19.82
C PRO A 210 17.32 2.02 -19.69
N MET A 211 17.06 3.16 -19.06
CA MET A 211 15.71 3.73 -18.86
C MET A 211 14.76 2.89 -17.99
N ALA A 212 15.26 1.85 -17.34
CA ALA A 212 14.44 1.05 -16.43
C ALA A 212 14.06 1.85 -15.17
N ASN A 213 12.83 1.67 -14.73
CA ASN A 213 12.31 2.10 -13.44
C ASN A 213 11.62 0.90 -12.77
N SER A 214 12.14 0.49 -11.64
CA SER A 214 11.71 -0.69 -10.89
C SER A 214 11.91 -0.44 -9.39
N GLY A 215 11.58 -1.40 -8.54
CA GLY A 215 11.78 -1.28 -7.10
C GLY A 215 11.54 -2.59 -6.38
N VAL A 216 12.13 -2.70 -5.19
CA VAL A 216 11.89 -3.79 -4.24
C VAL A 216 11.07 -3.24 -3.09
N TYR A 217 9.79 -3.63 -3.02
CA TYR A 217 8.89 -3.22 -1.95
C TYR A 217 8.97 -4.18 -0.78
N LEU A 218 9.49 -3.70 0.31
CA LEU A 218 9.59 -4.43 1.58
C LEU A 218 8.19 -4.51 2.21
N ARG A 219 7.72 -5.72 2.51
CA ARG A 219 6.33 -5.99 2.93
C ARG A 219 5.27 -5.47 1.95
N GLY A 220 5.64 -5.25 0.68
CA GLY A 220 4.78 -4.63 -0.32
C GLY A 220 4.48 -3.15 -0.07
N ARG A 221 5.20 -2.47 0.83
CA ARG A 221 4.85 -1.13 1.33
C ARG A 221 5.97 -0.10 1.28
N TYR A 222 7.23 -0.50 1.41
CA TYR A 222 8.38 0.40 1.42
C TYR A 222 9.29 0.08 0.26
N GLU A 223 9.35 0.95 -0.71
CA GLU A 223 10.13 0.76 -1.92
C GLU A 223 11.59 1.14 -1.71
N VAL A 224 12.49 0.20 -1.98
CA VAL A 224 13.90 0.49 -2.26
C VAL A 224 14.04 0.59 -3.77
N GLN A 225 14.35 1.80 -4.24
CA GLN A 225 14.31 2.18 -5.65
C GLN A 225 15.39 1.49 -6.49
N ILE A 226 15.00 1.04 -7.67
CA ILE A 226 15.87 0.58 -8.75
C ILE A 226 15.54 1.40 -9.99
N GLU A 227 16.47 2.26 -10.44
CA GLU A 227 16.24 3.05 -11.65
C GLU A 227 17.56 3.34 -12.39
N THR A 228 17.48 3.40 -13.69
CA THR A 228 18.61 3.75 -14.56
C THR A 228 18.28 4.89 -15.51
N ASN A 229 17.06 5.41 -15.45
CA ASN A 229 16.69 6.53 -16.30
C ASN A 229 17.51 7.79 -15.91
N ALA A 230 17.83 8.61 -16.90
CA ALA A 230 18.67 9.80 -16.73
C ALA A 230 17.87 11.02 -16.21
N THR A 231 16.79 10.81 -15.46
CA THR A 231 15.97 11.89 -14.93
C THR A 231 16.72 12.71 -13.87
N GLN A 232 16.36 13.98 -13.76
CA GLN A 232 16.88 14.86 -12.70
C GLN A 232 16.03 14.74 -11.43
N GLU A 233 15.75 13.51 -11.03
CA GLU A 233 15.02 13.25 -9.80
C GLU A 233 15.81 13.69 -8.56
N SER A 234 15.08 14.05 -7.51
CA SER A 234 15.68 14.35 -6.22
C SER A 234 16.43 13.14 -5.66
N PRO A 235 17.48 13.32 -4.83
CA PRO A 235 18.28 12.21 -4.33
C PRO A 235 17.49 11.08 -3.66
N ASN A 236 16.38 11.42 -2.97
CA ASN A 236 15.50 10.45 -2.31
C ASN A 236 14.54 9.70 -3.27
N ARG A 237 14.67 9.86 -4.59
CA ARG A 237 13.92 9.12 -5.61
C ARG A 237 14.81 8.31 -6.54
N ARG A 238 16.13 8.30 -6.28
CA ARG A 238 17.12 7.64 -7.14
C ARG A 238 17.41 6.23 -6.65
N MET A 239 18.19 5.52 -7.46
CA MET A 239 18.73 4.18 -7.13
C MET A 239 19.17 4.10 -5.67
N GLY A 240 18.71 3.08 -4.94
CA GLY A 240 19.07 2.82 -3.55
C GLY A 240 18.31 3.65 -2.51
N ALA A 241 17.50 4.63 -2.91
CA ALA A 241 16.67 5.39 -1.97
C ALA A 241 15.52 4.54 -1.39
N VAL A 242 15.05 4.87 -0.19
CA VAL A 242 13.67 4.56 0.18
C VAL A 242 12.81 5.65 -0.46
N TYR A 243 12.08 5.27 -1.48
CA TYR A 243 11.47 6.18 -2.45
C TYR A 243 10.67 7.31 -1.81
N GLY A 244 11.05 8.53 -2.15
CA GLY A 244 10.41 9.75 -1.68
C GLY A 244 10.79 10.19 -0.26
N PHE A 245 11.52 9.36 0.51
CA PHE A 245 11.83 9.66 1.92
C PHE A 245 13.32 9.74 2.23
N ILE A 246 14.08 8.70 1.95
CA ILE A 246 15.46 8.57 2.41
C ILE A 246 16.39 8.46 1.21
N ALA A 247 17.26 9.45 1.05
CA ALA A 247 18.30 9.41 0.03
C ALA A 247 19.43 8.46 0.46
N PRO A 248 20.03 7.72 -0.49
CA PRO A 248 21.24 6.96 -0.21
C PRO A 248 22.44 7.90 0.01
N GLU A 249 23.26 7.59 1.01
CA GLU A 249 24.52 8.29 1.29
C GLU A 249 25.62 7.26 1.57
N PRO A 250 26.64 7.15 0.73
CA PRO A 250 26.85 7.91 -0.49
C PRO A 250 25.85 7.57 -1.62
N ALA A 251 25.72 8.46 -2.59
CA ALA A 251 24.85 8.24 -3.75
C ALA A 251 25.27 7.00 -4.55
N VAL A 252 24.29 6.23 -4.97
CA VAL A 252 24.49 4.98 -5.71
C VAL A 252 24.68 5.28 -7.22
N PRO A 253 25.70 4.71 -7.87
CA PRO A 253 25.85 4.83 -9.32
C PRO A 253 24.70 4.14 -10.07
N ARG A 254 24.21 4.78 -11.12
CA ARG A 254 23.26 4.21 -12.07
C ARG A 254 24.02 3.47 -13.16
N THR A 255 24.08 2.15 -13.07
CA THR A 255 24.86 1.33 -14.00
C THR A 255 23.94 0.37 -14.72
N PRO A 256 23.40 0.71 -15.91
CA PRO A 256 22.56 -0.18 -16.68
C PRO A 256 23.33 -1.41 -17.16
N ASP A 257 22.60 -2.52 -17.35
CA ASP A 257 23.09 -3.81 -17.87
C ASP A 257 24.20 -4.48 -17.04
N VAL A 258 24.38 -4.06 -15.79
CA VAL A 258 25.32 -4.66 -14.83
C VAL A 258 24.53 -5.27 -13.67
N TRP A 259 24.91 -6.49 -13.27
CA TRP A 259 24.37 -7.11 -12.06
C TRP A 259 24.82 -6.34 -10.82
N GLN A 260 23.87 -5.98 -10.00
CA GLN A 260 24.04 -5.26 -8.75
C GLN A 260 23.29 -6.02 -7.65
N SER A 261 23.58 -5.70 -6.40
CA SER A 261 22.91 -6.33 -5.27
C SER A 261 22.41 -5.32 -4.24
N TYR A 262 21.30 -5.67 -3.62
CA TYR A 262 20.89 -5.09 -2.35
C TYR A 262 20.95 -6.14 -1.25
N ASP A 263 21.53 -5.77 -0.10
CA ASP A 263 21.33 -6.44 1.18
C ASP A 263 20.55 -5.49 2.09
N ILE A 264 19.30 -5.85 2.36
CA ILE A 264 18.36 -4.98 3.07
C ILE A 264 18.00 -5.60 4.41
N THR A 265 18.02 -4.82 5.48
CA THR A 265 17.47 -5.23 6.78
C THR A 265 16.29 -4.32 7.11
N LEU A 266 15.12 -4.92 7.38
CA LEU A 266 13.93 -4.23 7.84
C LEU A 266 13.53 -4.76 9.22
N VAL A 267 13.44 -3.86 10.21
CA VAL A 267 12.94 -4.15 11.57
C VAL A 267 11.95 -3.06 11.97
N GLY A 268 10.70 -3.41 12.11
CA GLY A 268 9.64 -2.42 12.22
C GLY A 268 9.59 -1.50 10.99
N ARG A 269 9.89 -0.21 11.16
CA ARG A 269 10.12 0.76 10.06
C ARG A 269 11.58 1.11 9.87
N THR A 270 12.47 0.57 10.69
CA THR A 270 13.91 0.85 10.57
C THR A 270 14.50 0.04 9.43
N VAL A 271 15.10 0.71 8.46
CA VAL A 271 15.71 0.12 7.28
C VAL A 271 17.21 0.37 7.24
N THR A 272 17.94 -0.63 6.83
CA THR A 272 19.34 -0.54 6.39
C THR A 272 19.41 -1.06 4.97
N VAL A 273 20.08 -0.32 4.07
CA VAL A 273 20.32 -0.74 2.68
C VAL A 273 21.83 -0.76 2.42
N VAL A 274 22.32 -1.89 1.95
CA VAL A 274 23.68 -2.08 1.48
C VAL A 274 23.61 -2.34 -0.01
N HIS A 275 24.25 -1.50 -0.82
CA HIS A 275 24.34 -1.65 -2.27
C HIS A 275 25.74 -2.12 -2.65
N ASN A 276 25.84 -3.25 -3.35
CA ASN A 276 27.12 -3.85 -3.78
C ASN A 276 28.18 -3.89 -2.64
N GLY A 277 27.76 -4.26 -1.43
CA GLY A 277 28.63 -4.32 -0.24
C GLY A 277 28.88 -2.99 0.46
N GLN A 278 28.38 -1.86 -0.05
CA GLN A 278 28.50 -0.53 0.58
C GLN A 278 27.19 -0.15 1.25
N THR A 279 27.22 0.16 2.54
CA THR A 279 26.07 0.69 3.26
C THR A 279 25.74 2.09 2.74
N VAL A 280 24.53 2.28 2.24
CA VAL A 280 24.02 3.54 1.67
C VAL A 280 22.86 4.13 2.46
N ILE A 281 22.18 3.32 3.27
CA ILE A 281 21.22 3.76 4.30
C ILE A 281 21.51 2.93 5.55
N ASP A 282 21.82 3.58 6.67
CA ASP A 282 22.10 2.89 7.94
C ASP A 282 21.02 3.19 8.96
N ARG A 283 20.22 2.19 9.31
CA ARG A 283 19.21 2.19 10.40
C ARG A 283 18.34 3.46 10.47
N GLN A 284 17.81 3.88 9.34
CA GLN A 284 16.90 5.01 9.27
C GLN A 284 15.44 4.57 9.37
N GLU A 285 14.62 5.35 10.05
CA GLU A 285 13.18 5.08 10.16
C GLU A 285 12.45 5.62 8.93
N VAL A 286 11.68 4.74 8.27
CA VAL A 286 10.79 5.11 7.17
C VAL A 286 9.53 5.75 7.77
N PRO A 287 9.13 6.96 7.37
CA PRO A 287 7.99 7.65 7.97
C PRO A 287 6.65 6.92 7.78
N GLY A 288 6.49 6.20 6.67
CA GLY A 288 5.27 5.47 6.33
C GLY A 288 5.43 4.73 5.02
N ILE A 289 4.35 4.19 4.47
CA ILE A 289 4.35 3.52 3.17
C ILE A 289 4.80 4.48 2.08
N THR A 290 5.52 3.96 1.08
CA THR A 290 5.89 4.73 -0.13
C THR A 290 4.74 4.72 -1.14
N GLY A 291 4.76 5.61 -2.12
CA GLY A 291 3.84 5.54 -3.27
C GLY A 291 3.91 4.16 -3.94
N GLY A 292 2.79 3.68 -4.47
CA GLY A 292 2.71 2.34 -5.08
C GLY A 292 2.56 1.16 -4.11
N ALA A 293 2.48 1.40 -2.80
CA ALA A 293 2.24 0.36 -1.81
C ALA A 293 0.97 -0.45 -2.11
N ILE A 294 1.00 -1.76 -1.87
CA ILE A 294 -0.13 -2.66 -2.14
C ILE A 294 -1.31 -2.44 -1.18
N ASP A 295 -1.04 -2.05 0.05
CA ASP A 295 -2.02 -1.72 1.08
C ASP A 295 -1.41 -0.78 2.14
N SER A 296 -2.24 -0.24 3.02
CA SER A 296 -1.83 0.62 4.15
C SER A 296 -1.75 -0.12 5.49
N ASN A 297 -1.86 -1.45 5.51
CA ASN A 297 -1.89 -2.24 6.74
C ASN A 297 -0.48 -2.55 7.27
N GLU A 298 0.26 -1.54 7.68
CA GLU A 298 1.66 -1.65 8.10
C GLU A 298 1.89 -2.59 9.30
N GLY A 299 0.88 -2.80 10.13
CA GLY A 299 0.94 -3.68 11.31
C GLY A 299 1.01 -5.17 10.97
N SER A 300 0.65 -5.56 9.76
CA SER A 300 0.62 -6.96 9.32
C SER A 300 1.86 -7.35 8.52
N PRO A 301 2.27 -8.63 8.56
CA PRO A 301 3.25 -9.16 7.62
C PRO A 301 2.83 -8.90 6.17
N GLY A 302 3.77 -8.64 5.30
CA GLY A 302 3.53 -8.40 3.87
C GLY A 302 4.50 -9.16 2.97
N PRO A 303 4.20 -9.23 1.65
CA PRO A 303 5.05 -9.92 0.70
C PRO A 303 6.30 -9.11 0.36
N ILE A 304 7.28 -9.75 -0.24
CA ILE A 304 8.26 -9.06 -1.08
C ILE A 304 7.56 -8.81 -2.42
N TYR A 305 7.56 -7.56 -2.85
CA TYR A 305 6.95 -7.12 -4.09
C TYR A 305 8.04 -6.56 -5.01
N LEU A 306 8.09 -7.05 -6.23
CA LEU A 306 8.99 -6.56 -7.27
C LEU A 306 8.19 -5.78 -8.30
N GLN A 307 8.49 -4.48 -8.40
CA GLN A 307 7.92 -3.63 -9.41
C GLN A 307 8.54 -3.96 -10.77
N GLY A 308 7.70 -4.10 -11.77
CA GLY A 308 8.16 -4.20 -13.13
C GLY A 308 8.46 -2.82 -13.71
N THR A 309 9.31 -2.79 -14.72
CA THR A 309 9.54 -1.58 -15.49
C THR A 309 8.47 -1.38 -16.58
N GLU A 310 8.11 -0.15 -16.87
CA GLU A 310 7.28 0.18 -18.05
C GLU A 310 8.11 0.21 -19.32
N ASP A 311 9.34 0.68 -19.22
CA ASP A 311 10.30 0.79 -20.31
C ASP A 311 11.60 0.06 -19.92
N GLY A 312 12.29 -0.52 -20.90
CA GLY A 312 13.49 -1.28 -20.65
C GLY A 312 13.25 -2.70 -20.09
N ARG A 313 14.25 -3.26 -19.46
CA ARG A 313 14.30 -4.61 -18.93
C ARG A 313 14.70 -4.57 -17.45
N VAL A 314 14.08 -5.40 -16.65
CA VAL A 314 14.54 -5.69 -15.30
C VAL A 314 14.59 -7.20 -15.08
N ALA A 315 15.64 -7.67 -14.44
CA ALA A 315 15.88 -9.07 -14.12
C ALA A 315 16.38 -9.21 -12.69
N PHE A 316 15.98 -10.31 -12.04
CA PHE A 316 16.35 -10.62 -10.66
C PHE A 316 16.84 -12.05 -10.52
N ARG A 317 17.75 -12.28 -9.57
CA ARG A 317 18.22 -13.60 -9.17
C ARG A 317 18.73 -13.58 -7.74
N ASN A 318 19.11 -14.74 -7.21
CA ASN A 318 19.68 -14.89 -5.86
C ASN A 318 18.85 -14.17 -4.79
N ILE A 319 17.51 -14.35 -4.85
CA ILE A 319 16.58 -13.72 -3.92
C ILE A 319 16.47 -14.60 -2.68
N VAL A 320 17.03 -14.17 -1.57
CA VAL A 320 17.08 -14.91 -0.31
C VAL A 320 16.60 -14.04 0.85
N ILE A 321 15.67 -14.56 1.64
CA ILE A 321 15.16 -13.86 2.82
C ILE A 321 15.54 -14.62 4.10
N THR A 322 15.92 -13.89 5.15
CA THR A 322 16.15 -14.40 6.50
C THR A 322 15.15 -13.73 7.44
N PRO A 323 14.00 -14.36 7.75
CA PRO A 323 13.00 -13.76 8.61
C PRO A 323 13.46 -13.71 10.07
N ALA A 324 12.96 -12.73 10.82
CA ALA A 324 13.06 -12.73 12.26
C ALA A 324 12.06 -13.73 12.86
N GLN A 325 12.46 -14.35 13.97
CA GLN A 325 11.66 -15.27 14.79
C GLN A 325 11.02 -14.52 15.96
#